data_123d0894010e52c296a561ad8c2b7fe4
#
_entry.id   123d0894010e52c296a561ad8c2b7fe4
#
_cell.length_a   1.000
_cell.length_b   1.000
_cell.length_c   1.000
_cell.angle_alpha   90.00
_cell.angle_beta   90.00
_cell.angle_gamma   90.00
#
_symmetry.space_group_name_H-M   'P 1'
#
loop_
_entity.id
_entity.type
_entity.pdbx_description
1 polymer ?
#
loop_
_entity_poly.entity_id
_entity_poly.type
_entity_poly.pdbx_seq_one_letter_code
_entity_poly.pdbx_strand_id
1 'polypeptide(L)'
;MAVYQGSKSFRGNTLTNVAVKADFAADGTMFPRIITWEDGEKYEIDRVSNIRQTPALKAGGQGDRYTIWIGGHQSYLFFERSADLTGNNIGRWFVERRQ
;
A
#
# COMPACT_ATOMS: atom_id res chain seq x y z
N MET A 1 -10.11 -4.65 -21.82
CA MET A 1 -9.37 -5.01 -21.32
C MET A 1 -9.29 -4.78 -20.13
N ALA A 2 -9.57 -5.32 -19.60
CA ALA A 2 -9.53 -4.99 -18.46
C ALA A 2 -8.37 -4.97 -18.04
N VAL A 3 -7.95 -4.19 -18.25
CA VAL A 3 -6.90 -4.08 -17.71
C VAL A 3 -6.97 -4.16 -16.35
N TYR A 4 -6.36 -5.08 -15.83
CA TYR A 4 -6.28 -5.11 -14.47
C TYR A 4 -5.27 -4.19 -14.09
N GLN A 5 -5.60 -3.29 -13.37
CA GLN A 5 -4.69 -2.32 -13.06
C GLN A 5 -4.14 -2.43 -11.75
N GLY A 6 -4.54 -3.27 -10.94
CA GLY A 6 -4.15 -3.29 -9.57
C GLY A 6 -2.95 -4.13 -9.22
N SER A 7 -2.34 -4.84 -10.17
CA SER A 7 -1.22 -5.71 -9.83
C SER A 7 0.06 -5.33 -10.54
N LYS A 8 1.16 -5.48 -9.85
CA LYS A 8 2.49 -5.23 -10.38
C LYS A 8 3.43 -6.30 -9.86
N SER A 9 4.44 -6.64 -10.62
CA SER A 9 5.46 -7.57 -10.15
C SER A 9 6.54 -6.86 -9.38
N PHE A 10 7.04 -7.46 -8.33
CA PHE A 10 8.09 -6.88 -7.53
C PHE A 10 8.79 -8.01 -6.79
N ARG A 11 10.08 -8.25 -7.11
CA ARG A 11 10.89 -9.28 -6.48
C ARG A 11 10.23 -10.65 -6.56
N GLY A 12 9.62 -10.96 -7.70
CA GLY A 12 8.95 -12.24 -7.83
C GLY A 12 7.60 -12.33 -7.16
N ASN A 13 7.18 -11.28 -6.48
CA ASN A 13 5.86 -11.19 -5.86
C ASN A 13 5.00 -10.23 -6.65
N THR A 14 3.71 -10.30 -6.43
CA THR A 14 2.76 -9.41 -7.08
C THR A 14 2.30 -8.35 -6.10
N LEU A 15 2.28 -7.11 -6.56
CA LEU A 15 1.71 -6.03 -5.76
C LEU A 15 0.29 -5.79 -6.23
N THR A 16 -0.64 -5.92 -5.32
CA THR A 16 -2.06 -5.77 -5.61
C THR A 16 -2.57 -4.45 -5.05
N ASN A 17 -3.20 -3.66 -5.89
CA ASN A 17 -3.78 -2.39 -5.45
C ASN A 17 -4.95 -2.65 -4.52
N VAL A 18 -4.97 -1.97 -3.39
CA VAL A 18 -6.01 -2.17 -2.38
C VAL A 18 -6.48 -0.83 -1.86
N ALA A 19 -7.69 -0.79 -1.34
CA ALA A 19 -8.17 0.37 -0.61
C ALA A 19 -7.69 0.26 0.83
N VAL A 20 -7.31 1.38 1.42
CA VAL A 20 -6.80 1.40 2.78
C VAL A 20 -7.46 2.53 3.56
N LYS A 21 -7.89 2.23 4.76
CA LYS A 21 -8.31 3.24 5.70
C LYS A 21 -7.10 3.56 6.57
N ALA A 22 -6.74 4.81 6.63
CA ALA A 22 -5.54 5.21 7.36
C ALA A 22 -5.85 6.37 8.30
N ASP A 23 -5.07 6.45 9.38
CA ASP A 23 -5.14 7.57 10.31
C ASP A 23 -3.91 8.44 10.11
N PHE A 24 -4.09 9.73 10.31
CA PHE A 24 -2.98 10.67 10.25
C PHE A 24 -2.72 11.21 11.64
N ALA A 25 -1.48 11.15 12.07
CA ALA A 25 -1.07 11.77 13.33
C ALA A 25 -0.92 13.27 13.15
N ALA A 26 -0.79 13.97 14.26
CA ALA A 26 -0.67 15.43 14.22
C ALA A 26 0.54 15.89 13.44
N ASP A 27 1.61 15.09 13.40
CA ASP A 27 2.81 15.45 12.67
C ASP A 27 2.74 15.04 11.19
N GLY A 28 1.61 14.54 10.74
CA GLY A 28 1.45 14.13 9.34
C GLY A 28 1.81 12.69 9.05
N THR A 29 2.23 11.93 10.07
CA THR A 29 2.54 10.51 9.85
C THR A 29 1.25 9.76 9.55
N MET A 30 1.28 8.93 8.53
CA MET A 30 0.11 8.18 8.10
C MET A 30 0.25 6.74 8.57
N PHE A 31 -0.79 6.25 9.24
CA PHE A 31 -0.79 4.89 9.75
C PHE A 31 -1.92 4.11 9.11
N PRO A 32 -1.62 3.09 8.29
CA PRO A 32 -2.67 2.26 7.71
C PRO A 32 -3.34 1.43 8.79
N ARG A 33 -4.67 1.32 8.73
CA ARG A 33 -5.43 0.61 9.74
C ARG A 33 -6.18 -0.58 9.20
N ILE A 34 -6.82 -0.43 8.05
CA ILE A 34 -7.66 -1.48 7.49
C ILE A 34 -7.39 -1.57 6.01
N ILE A 35 -7.16 -2.78 5.51
CA ILE A 35 -7.03 -3.04 4.09
C ILE A 35 -8.33 -3.66 3.61
N THR A 36 -8.90 -3.12 2.53
CA THR A 36 -10.03 -3.73 1.88
C THR A 36 -9.53 -4.43 0.63
N TRP A 37 -9.71 -5.74 0.63
CA TRP A 37 -9.25 -6.56 -0.49
C TRP A 37 -10.18 -6.40 -1.69
N GLU A 38 -9.75 -6.88 -2.83
CA GLU A 38 -10.53 -6.70 -4.05
C GLU A 38 -11.86 -7.45 -4.03
N ASP A 39 -12.02 -8.43 -3.17
CA ASP A 39 -13.28 -9.13 -3.00
C ASP A 39 -14.20 -8.48 -1.96
N GLY A 40 -13.78 -7.35 -1.41
CA GLY A 40 -14.57 -6.64 -0.39
C GLY A 40 -14.25 -7.04 1.05
N GLU A 41 -13.42 -8.06 1.24
CA GLU A 41 -13.04 -8.46 2.60
C GLU A 41 -12.14 -7.43 3.22
N LYS A 42 -12.34 -7.16 4.51
CA LYS A 42 -11.55 -6.18 5.24
C LYS A 42 -10.65 -6.86 6.23
N TYR A 43 -9.41 -6.42 6.30
CA TYR A 43 -8.44 -6.97 7.23
C TYR A 43 -7.88 -5.84 8.06
N GLU A 44 -7.96 -6.00 9.39
CA GLU A 44 -7.38 -5.00 10.29
C GLU A 44 -5.90 -5.23 10.40
N ILE A 45 -5.15 -4.16 10.37
CA ILE A 45 -3.71 -4.23 10.57
C ILE A 45 -3.46 -4.20 12.06
N ASP A 46 -2.86 -5.26 12.59
CA ASP A 46 -2.62 -5.38 14.02
C ASP A 46 -1.47 -4.48 14.45
N ARG A 47 -0.47 -4.32 13.60
CA ARG A 47 0.71 -3.56 13.95
C ARG A 47 1.43 -3.09 12.71
N VAL A 48 1.99 -1.89 12.78
CA VAL A 48 2.90 -1.38 11.78
C VAL A 48 4.26 -1.26 12.47
N SER A 49 5.27 -1.97 11.98
CA SER A 49 6.52 -2.01 12.71
C SER A 49 7.65 -1.22 12.08
N ASN A 50 7.59 -0.90 10.82
CA ASN A 50 8.70 -0.25 10.15
C ASN A 50 8.19 0.49 8.93
N ILE A 51 8.56 1.74 8.80
CA ILE A 51 8.17 2.53 7.64
C ILE A 51 9.46 3.00 6.99
N ARG A 52 9.65 2.66 5.73
CA ARG A 52 10.84 3.06 4.99
C ARG A 52 10.48 3.69 3.68
N GLN A 53 11.22 4.71 3.30
CA GLN A 53 11.11 5.23 1.96
C GLN A 53 11.74 4.24 1.00
N THR A 54 11.09 4.02 -0.11
CA THR A 54 11.60 3.13 -1.14
C THR A 54 11.61 3.88 -2.46
N PRO A 55 12.46 3.48 -3.40
CA PRO A 55 12.38 4.05 -4.74
C PRO A 55 11.02 3.79 -5.33
N ALA A 56 10.61 4.65 -6.23
CA ALA A 56 9.33 4.50 -6.85
C ALA A 56 9.23 3.17 -7.55
N LEU A 57 8.07 2.56 -7.47
CA LEU A 57 7.81 1.33 -8.20
C LEU A 57 7.58 1.62 -9.67
N LYS A 58 7.27 2.86 -9.99
CA LYS A 58 7.20 3.34 -11.35
C LYS A 58 8.12 4.52 -11.47
N ALA A 59 8.61 4.75 -12.67
CA ALA A 59 9.51 5.87 -12.90
C ALA A 59 8.87 7.18 -12.46
N GLY A 60 9.60 7.95 -11.76
CA GLY A 60 9.17 9.29 -11.40
C GLY A 60 8.43 9.45 -10.11
N GLY A 61 8.17 8.39 -9.37
CA GLY A 61 7.46 8.52 -8.12
C GLY A 61 8.33 8.22 -6.92
N GLN A 62 7.78 8.38 -5.76
CA GLN A 62 8.39 7.95 -4.51
C GLN A 62 7.37 7.17 -3.73
N GLY A 63 7.81 6.22 -2.97
CA GLY A 63 6.93 5.41 -2.18
C GLY A 63 7.46 5.15 -0.80
N ASP A 64 6.58 4.64 0.04
CA ASP A 64 6.93 4.21 1.38
C ASP A 64 6.53 2.77 1.54
N ARG A 65 7.36 1.99 2.21
CA ARG A 65 7.04 0.60 2.52
C ARG A 65 6.76 0.49 3.99
N TYR A 66 5.61 -0.10 4.30
CA TYR A 66 5.21 -0.34 5.66
C TYR A 66 5.29 -1.83 5.92
N THR A 67 5.97 -2.22 6.98
CA THR A 67 5.93 -3.60 7.43
C THR A 67 4.73 -3.73 8.36
N ILE A 68 3.79 -4.56 7.99
CA ILE A 68 2.54 -4.69 8.71
C ILE A 68 2.32 -6.12 9.15
N TRP A 69 1.44 -6.28 10.13
CA TRP A 69 1.08 -7.59 10.66
C TRP A 69 -0.43 -7.70 10.65
N ILE A 70 -0.93 -8.80 10.10
CA ILE A 70 -2.35 -9.10 10.03
C ILE A 70 -2.53 -10.53 10.48
N GLY A 71 -3.27 -10.72 11.58
CA GLY A 71 -3.51 -12.07 12.09
C GLY A 71 -2.24 -12.83 12.43
N GLY A 72 -1.21 -12.12 12.86
CA GLY A 72 0.07 -12.74 13.18
C GLY A 72 0.98 -12.97 12.00
N HIS A 73 0.55 -12.61 10.79
CA HIS A 73 1.36 -12.77 9.59
C HIS A 73 1.95 -11.44 9.17
N GLN A 74 3.24 -11.44 8.87
CA GLN A 74 3.92 -10.26 8.40
C GLN A 74 3.68 -10.08 6.90
N SER A 75 3.47 -8.85 6.50
CA SER A 75 3.33 -8.52 5.09
C SER A 75 3.90 -7.14 4.84
N TYR A 76 3.96 -6.74 3.59
CA TYR A 76 4.43 -5.42 3.22
C TYR A 76 3.34 -4.67 2.49
N LEU A 77 3.15 -3.43 2.90
CA LEU A 77 2.17 -2.55 2.28
C LEU A 77 2.95 -1.36 1.74
N PHE A 78 2.69 -1.00 0.50
CA PHE A 78 3.39 0.09 -0.15
C PHE A 78 2.44 1.22 -0.46
N PHE A 79 2.86 2.43 -0.18
CA PHE A 79 2.12 3.60 -0.61
C PHE A 79 2.96 4.30 -1.66
N GLU A 80 2.47 4.34 -2.90
CA GLU A 80 3.17 5.01 -3.99
C GLU A 80 2.54 6.38 -4.16
N ARG A 81 3.31 7.43 -3.96
CA ARG A 81 2.79 8.78 -4.07
C ARG A 81 2.52 9.12 -5.51
N SER A 82 1.44 9.85 -5.73
CA SER A 82 1.10 10.27 -7.07
C SER A 82 2.02 11.39 -7.51
N ALA A 83 2.56 11.28 -8.72
CA ALA A 83 3.34 12.35 -9.29
C ALA A 83 2.46 13.47 -9.78
N ASP A 84 1.17 13.19 -9.98
CA ASP A 84 0.24 14.17 -10.48
C ASP A 84 -0.82 14.36 -9.41
N LEU A 85 -0.75 15.45 -8.68
CA LEU A 85 -1.63 15.70 -7.57
C LEU A 85 -2.91 16.37 -8.01
N THR A 86 -3.55 15.88 -9.04
CA THR A 86 -4.82 16.44 -9.44
C THR A 86 -5.94 15.84 -8.62
N GLY A 87 -6.90 16.63 -8.27
CA GLY A 87 -8.04 16.19 -7.49
C GLY A 87 -7.61 15.77 -6.10
N ASN A 88 -8.23 14.73 -5.59
CA ASN A 88 -7.98 14.27 -4.23
C ASN A 88 -7.07 13.05 -4.17
N ASN A 89 -6.50 12.65 -5.28
CA ASN A 89 -5.69 11.45 -5.31
C ASN A 89 -4.25 11.80 -4.99
N ILE A 90 -3.78 11.40 -3.82
CA ILE A 90 -2.42 11.66 -3.39
C ILE A 90 -1.52 10.45 -3.58
N GLY A 91 -2.05 9.33 -3.96
CA GLY A 91 -1.28 8.12 -4.17
C GLY A 91 -2.13 6.88 -4.16
N ARG A 92 -1.47 5.75 -4.20
CA ARG A 92 -2.14 4.46 -4.24
C ARG A 92 -1.46 3.49 -3.31
N TRP A 93 -2.22 2.56 -2.76
CA TRP A 93 -1.71 1.54 -1.87
C TRP A 93 -1.63 0.20 -2.58
N PHE A 94 -0.57 -0.55 -2.30
CA PHE A 94 -0.39 -1.88 -2.86
C PHE A 94 0.05 -2.80 -1.73
N VAL A 95 -0.48 -4.02 -1.71
CA VAL A 95 -0.02 -5.02 -0.77
C VAL A 95 0.75 -6.09 -1.54
N GLU A 96 1.81 -6.60 -0.92
CA GLU A 96 2.60 -7.63 -1.56
C GLU A 96 1.93 -8.98 -1.38
N ARG A 97 1.74 -9.70 -2.47
CA ARG A 97 1.21 -11.05 -2.43
C ARG A 97 2.30 -11.98 -2.85
N ARG A 98 2.48 -13.04 -2.10
CA ARG A 98 3.45 -14.02 -2.50
C ARG A 98 2.88 -14.93 -3.56
N GLN A 99 3.70 -15.28 -4.49
CA GLN A 99 3.31 -16.18 -5.55
C GLN A 99 3.29 -17.63 -5.07
#